data_ea302008f543b3a678546c3ef40afad6
#
_entry.id   ea302008f543b3a678546c3ef40afad6
#
_cell.length_a   1.000
_cell.length_b   1.000
_cell.length_c   1.000
_cell.angle_alpha   90.00
_cell.angle_beta   90.00
_cell.angle_gamma   90.00
#
_symmetry.space_group_name_H-M   'P 1'
#
loop_
_entity.id
_entity.type
_entity.pdbx_description
1 polymer ?
#
loop_
_entity_poly.entity_id
_entity_poly.type
_entity_poly.pdbx_seq_one_letter_code
_entity_poly.pdbx_strand_id
1 'polypeptide(L)'
;RARHVLRRRQRQMCIRDRLPIIRANYLTEAEDRETTLRGLKLVRNVASQSAIKPYIVREVRPGPEVTDDEGLLDYARQSGQTSWHPISTCRMGRGDMDVVDHQLQVYGTERLRVVDSSIMPNMPTSNTNAPSIVIGEKGADMILADA
;
A
#
# COMPACT_ATOMS: atom_id res chain seq x y z
N ARG A 1 35.09 13.96 5.34
CA ARG A 1 33.95 14.66 6.01
C ARG A 1 32.58 14.09 5.60
N ALA A 2 32.35 13.70 4.34
CA ALA A 2 31.06 13.14 3.88
C ALA A 2 30.70 11.80 4.54
N ARG A 3 31.66 10.89 4.75
CA ARG A 3 31.41 9.60 5.42
C ARG A 3 30.97 9.70 6.89
N HIS A 4 31.39 10.75 7.60
CA HIS A 4 30.94 10.97 8.99
C HIS A 4 29.50 11.49 9.07
N VAL A 5 29.03 12.22 8.09
CA VAL A 5 27.65 12.74 8.04
C VAL A 5 26.66 11.61 7.71
N LEU A 6 27.01 10.70 6.78
CA LEU A 6 26.21 9.51 6.46
C LEU A 6 26.10 8.55 7.65
N ARG A 7 27.21 8.30 8.37
CA ARG A 7 27.18 7.47 9.58
C ARG A 7 26.35 8.10 10.72
N ARG A 8 26.30 9.42 10.85
CA ARG A 8 25.43 10.11 11.81
C ARG A 8 23.94 9.97 11.44
N ARG A 9 23.57 10.06 10.15
CA ARG A 9 22.19 9.87 9.71
C ARG A 9 21.71 8.42 9.89
N GLN A 10 22.53 7.43 9.58
CA GLN A 10 22.23 6.03 9.86
C GLN A 10 22.12 5.73 11.34
N ARG A 11 22.99 6.33 12.20
CA ARG A 11 22.85 6.23 13.66
C ARG A 11 21.54 6.83 14.17
N GLN A 12 21.03 7.89 13.56
CA GLN A 12 19.76 8.50 13.97
C GLN A 12 18.53 7.68 13.54
N MET A 13 18.63 6.85 12.50
CA MET A 13 17.54 5.94 12.11
C MET A 13 17.46 4.70 13.02
N CYS A 14 18.54 4.31 13.68
CA CYS A 14 18.62 3.12 14.54
C CYS A 14 18.80 3.48 16.02
N ILE A 15 18.49 4.70 16.44
CA ILE A 15 18.55 5.09 17.85
C ILE A 15 17.37 4.43 18.57
N ARG A 16 17.69 3.58 19.55
CA ARG A 16 16.77 2.81 20.39
C ARG A 16 15.72 3.66 21.12
N ASP A 17 15.96 4.92 21.27
CA ASP A 17 15.20 5.89 22.09
C ASP A 17 14.25 6.76 21.25
N ARG A 18 14.21 6.60 19.94
CA ARG A 18 13.32 7.37 19.05
C ARG A 18 12.48 6.47 18.19
N LEU A 19 11.18 6.51 18.38
CA LEU A 19 10.25 5.82 17.50
C LEU A 19 10.36 6.35 16.05
N PRO A 20 10.19 5.49 15.04
CA PRO A 20 10.16 5.92 13.65
C PRO A 20 9.03 6.92 13.41
N ILE A 21 9.29 7.93 12.59
CA ILE A 21 8.25 8.86 12.13
C ILE A 21 7.55 8.20 10.95
N ILE A 22 6.30 7.78 11.16
CA ILE A 22 5.47 7.17 10.12
C ILE A 22 4.47 8.20 9.63
N ARG A 23 4.53 8.55 8.34
CA ARG A 23 3.57 9.43 7.67
C ARG A 23 2.86 8.62 6.59
N ALA A 24 1.67 8.15 6.90
CA ALA A 24 0.91 7.30 5.98
C ALA A 24 0.33 8.07 4.78
N ASN A 25 0.05 9.36 4.94
CA ASN A 25 -0.50 10.25 3.91
C ASN A 25 -1.76 9.68 3.21
N TYR A 26 -2.63 8.96 3.93
CA TYR A 26 -3.85 8.41 3.36
C TYR A 26 -4.76 9.51 2.81
N LEU A 27 -5.38 9.24 1.65
CA LEU A 27 -6.35 10.12 0.99
C LEU A 27 -5.80 11.53 0.64
N THR A 28 -4.49 11.70 0.51
CA THR A 28 -3.89 12.95 0.05
C THR A 28 -4.00 13.12 -1.46
N GLU A 29 -3.94 12.02 -2.21
CA GLU A 29 -4.06 12.02 -3.66
C GLU A 29 -5.53 12.08 -4.09
N ALA A 30 -5.80 12.77 -5.21
CA ALA A 30 -7.16 12.92 -5.73
C ALA A 30 -7.76 11.58 -6.16
N GLU A 31 -6.97 10.72 -6.78
CA GLU A 31 -7.37 9.39 -7.25
C GLU A 31 -7.79 8.48 -6.09
N ASP A 32 -7.09 8.54 -4.97
CA ASP A 32 -7.42 7.77 -3.76
C ASP A 32 -8.78 8.19 -3.19
N ARG A 33 -9.03 9.52 -3.15
CA ARG A 33 -10.32 10.06 -2.69
C ARG A 33 -11.46 9.64 -3.60
N GLU A 34 -11.28 9.78 -4.91
CA GLU A 34 -12.29 9.40 -5.89
C GLU A 34 -12.59 7.89 -5.85
N THR A 35 -11.56 7.06 -5.75
CA THR A 35 -11.70 5.61 -5.65
C THR A 35 -12.43 5.22 -4.37
N THR A 36 -12.12 5.86 -3.25
CA THR A 36 -12.81 5.65 -1.96
C THR A 36 -14.27 6.01 -2.06
N LEU A 37 -14.60 7.17 -2.65
CA LEU A 37 -15.99 7.59 -2.86
C LEU A 37 -16.76 6.62 -3.74
N ARG A 38 -16.16 6.21 -4.87
CA ARG A 38 -16.78 5.21 -5.76
C ARG A 38 -17.04 3.89 -5.04
N GLY A 39 -16.10 3.45 -4.20
CA GLY A 39 -16.24 2.24 -3.39
C GLY A 39 -17.40 2.33 -2.40
N LEU A 40 -17.51 3.42 -1.63
CA LEU A 40 -18.60 3.64 -0.68
C LEU A 40 -19.96 3.70 -1.37
N LYS A 41 -20.07 4.43 -2.49
CA LYS A 41 -21.29 4.49 -3.29
C LYS A 41 -21.66 3.13 -3.89
N LEU A 42 -20.67 2.34 -4.34
CA LEU A 42 -20.89 0.99 -4.85
C LEU A 42 -21.46 0.06 -3.78
N VAL A 43 -20.92 0.09 -2.56
CA VAL A 43 -21.45 -0.72 -1.45
C VAL A 43 -22.91 -0.37 -1.16
N ARG A 44 -23.27 0.91 -1.12
CA ARG A 44 -24.67 1.34 -0.98
C ARG A 44 -25.57 0.87 -2.14
N ASN A 45 -25.05 0.96 -3.37
CA ASN A 45 -25.78 0.45 -4.54
C ASN A 45 -26.02 -1.06 -4.43
N VAL A 46 -25.01 -1.85 -4.06
CA VAL A 46 -25.16 -3.29 -3.83
C VAL A 46 -26.18 -3.56 -2.72
N ALA A 47 -26.10 -2.85 -1.61
CA ALA A 47 -27.04 -2.99 -0.48
C ALA A 47 -28.50 -2.65 -0.87
N SER A 48 -28.72 -1.79 -1.86
CA SER A 48 -30.05 -1.39 -2.33
C SER A 48 -30.70 -2.38 -3.30
N GLN A 49 -29.93 -3.38 -3.80
CA GLN A 49 -30.45 -4.34 -4.79
C GLN A 49 -31.55 -5.23 -4.20
N SER A 50 -32.57 -5.56 -5.01
CA SER A 50 -33.77 -6.29 -4.57
C SER A 50 -33.47 -7.65 -3.91
N ALA A 51 -32.39 -8.31 -4.32
CA ALA A 51 -32.00 -9.60 -3.78
C ALA A 51 -31.48 -9.54 -2.33
N ILE A 52 -30.81 -8.45 -1.93
CA ILE A 52 -30.19 -8.30 -0.60
C ILE A 52 -30.96 -7.36 0.31
N LYS A 53 -31.64 -6.35 -0.27
CA LYS A 53 -32.38 -5.34 0.49
C LYS A 53 -33.31 -5.87 1.57
N PRO A 54 -34.08 -6.98 1.36
CA PRO A 54 -34.96 -7.54 2.40
C PRO A 54 -34.23 -8.03 3.67
N TYR A 55 -32.94 -8.29 3.59
CA TYR A 55 -32.12 -8.77 4.72
C TYR A 55 -31.42 -7.62 5.46
N ILE A 56 -31.51 -6.38 4.96
CA ILE A 56 -30.86 -5.21 5.56
C ILE A 56 -31.89 -4.40 6.33
N VAL A 57 -31.72 -4.32 7.64
CA VAL A 57 -32.61 -3.53 8.51
C VAL A 57 -32.34 -2.02 8.35
N ARG A 58 -31.07 -1.63 8.41
CA ARG A 58 -30.65 -0.22 8.24
C ARG A 58 -29.17 -0.11 7.97
N GLU A 59 -28.75 1.00 7.38
CA GLU A 59 -27.35 1.43 7.38
C GLU A 59 -26.99 1.95 8.77
N VAL A 60 -25.84 1.49 9.31
CA VAL A 60 -25.35 1.90 10.64
C VAL A 60 -24.22 2.91 10.51
N ARG A 61 -23.38 2.78 9.50
CA ARG A 61 -22.23 3.64 9.25
C ARG A 61 -22.02 3.83 7.73
N PRO A 62 -21.75 5.06 7.29
CA PRO A 62 -21.75 6.32 8.04
C PRO A 62 -23.14 6.74 8.56
N GLY A 63 -24.22 6.17 8.06
CA GLY A 63 -25.61 6.48 8.32
C GLY A 63 -26.28 7.08 7.08
N PRO A 64 -27.60 6.89 6.95
CA PRO A 64 -28.34 7.31 5.75
C PRO A 64 -28.38 8.83 5.56
N GLU A 65 -28.08 9.60 6.60
CA GLU A 65 -28.01 11.07 6.57
C GLU A 65 -26.78 11.62 5.85
N VAL A 66 -25.70 10.83 5.77
CA VAL A 66 -24.46 11.22 5.08
C VAL A 66 -24.59 10.89 3.61
N THR A 67 -25.01 11.84 2.79
CA THR A 67 -25.31 11.63 1.37
C THR A 67 -24.34 12.30 0.41
N ASP A 68 -23.66 13.35 0.86
CA ASP A 68 -22.70 14.10 0.05
C ASP A 68 -21.29 13.51 0.09
N ASP A 69 -20.48 13.89 -0.89
CA ASP A 69 -19.13 13.34 -1.07
C ASP A 69 -18.17 13.76 0.06
N GLU A 70 -18.32 14.96 0.59
CA GLU A 70 -17.45 15.43 1.69
C GLU A 70 -17.74 14.67 2.98
N GLY A 71 -18.99 14.46 3.33
CA GLY A 71 -19.38 13.65 4.48
C GLY A 71 -18.92 12.19 4.37
N LEU A 72 -18.97 11.59 3.16
CA LEU A 72 -18.45 10.26 2.91
C LEU A 72 -16.93 10.21 3.06
N LEU A 73 -16.20 11.23 2.58
CA LEU A 73 -14.75 11.32 2.75
C LEU A 73 -14.36 11.53 4.20
N ASP A 74 -15.10 12.35 4.94
CA ASP A 74 -14.86 12.55 6.37
C ASP A 74 -15.07 11.26 7.15
N TYR A 75 -16.13 10.52 6.84
CA TYR A 75 -16.30 9.18 7.38
C TYR A 75 -15.11 8.27 7.10
N ALA A 76 -14.61 8.25 5.84
CA ALA A 76 -13.46 7.45 5.48
C ALA A 76 -12.19 7.87 6.24
N ARG A 77 -11.95 9.17 6.44
CA ARG A 77 -10.82 9.70 7.22
C ARG A 77 -10.88 9.30 8.69
N GLN A 78 -12.07 9.30 9.28
CA GLN A 78 -12.26 9.03 10.71
C GLN A 78 -12.31 7.54 11.04
N SER A 79 -12.84 6.71 10.13
CA SER A 79 -13.10 5.28 10.39
C SER A 79 -12.27 4.33 9.53
N GLY A 80 -11.57 4.85 8.52
CA GLY A 80 -10.69 4.06 7.67
C GLY A 80 -9.49 3.51 8.44
N GLN A 81 -9.10 2.30 8.09
CA GLN A 81 -7.90 1.67 8.64
C GLN A 81 -7.19 0.85 7.57
N THR A 82 -5.92 0.57 7.81
CA THR A 82 -5.14 -0.28 6.91
C THR A 82 -5.67 -1.72 6.91
N SER A 83 -5.61 -2.36 5.74
CA SER A 83 -5.87 -3.81 5.59
C SER A 83 -4.61 -4.66 5.74
N TRP A 84 -3.50 -4.07 6.19
CA TRP A 84 -2.23 -4.75 6.43
C TRP A 84 -1.58 -5.34 5.16
N HIS A 85 -1.75 -4.67 4.03
CA HIS A 85 -1.16 -5.05 2.75
C HIS A 85 -0.18 -3.98 2.24
N PRO A 86 0.94 -3.69 2.96
CA PRO A 86 1.92 -2.72 2.50
C PRO A 86 2.66 -3.22 1.26
N ILE A 87 2.86 -2.32 0.29
CA ILE A 87 3.60 -2.56 -0.95
C ILE A 87 4.47 -1.34 -1.30
N SER A 88 5.23 -1.41 -2.37
CA SER A 88 5.90 -0.30 -3.07
C SER A 88 7.05 0.40 -2.33
N THR A 89 7.44 -0.02 -1.13
CA THR A 89 8.56 0.62 -0.40
C THR A 89 9.93 0.35 -1.03
N CYS A 90 10.04 -0.72 -1.85
CA CYS A 90 11.19 -1.03 -2.70
C CYS A 90 10.75 -1.23 -4.15
N ARG A 91 9.93 -0.30 -4.66
CA ARG A 91 9.21 -0.42 -5.92
C ARG A 91 10.11 -0.82 -7.08
N MET A 92 9.63 -1.78 -7.89
CA MET A 92 10.26 -2.18 -9.14
C MET A 92 9.89 -1.20 -10.25
N GLY A 93 10.88 -0.79 -11.05
CA GLY A 93 10.67 0.10 -12.19
C GLY A 93 11.97 0.61 -12.78
N ARG A 94 11.91 1.71 -13.52
CA ARG A 94 13.05 2.36 -14.17
C ARG A 94 13.13 3.87 -13.91
N GLY A 95 12.29 4.39 -13.04
CA GLY A 95 12.28 5.80 -12.66
C GLY A 95 13.25 6.10 -11.52
N ASP A 96 13.49 7.39 -11.27
CA ASP A 96 14.43 7.86 -10.25
C ASP A 96 14.06 7.43 -8.81
N MET A 97 12.79 7.12 -8.58
CA MET A 97 12.28 6.67 -7.27
C MET A 97 12.17 5.16 -7.17
N ASP A 98 12.52 4.41 -8.20
CA ASP A 98 12.46 2.95 -8.19
C ASP A 98 13.72 2.36 -7.55
N VAL A 99 13.54 1.27 -6.79
CA VAL A 99 14.59 0.70 -5.95
C VAL A 99 15.20 -0.53 -6.56
N VAL A 100 14.40 -1.34 -7.28
CA VAL A 100 14.86 -2.57 -7.91
C VAL A 100 14.50 -2.61 -9.39
N ASP A 101 15.30 -3.34 -10.16
CA ASP A 101 15.03 -3.63 -11.56
C ASP A 101 14.09 -4.84 -11.74
N HIS A 102 13.86 -5.24 -13.00
CA HIS A 102 13.03 -6.39 -13.36
C HIS A 102 13.60 -7.75 -12.95
N GLN A 103 14.87 -7.80 -12.55
CA GLN A 103 15.54 -8.98 -11.97
C GLN A 103 15.59 -8.90 -10.44
N LEU A 104 14.86 -7.96 -9.84
CA LEU A 104 14.78 -7.71 -8.41
C LEU A 104 16.10 -7.21 -7.79
N GLN A 105 17.08 -6.82 -8.61
CA GLN A 105 18.37 -6.31 -8.14
C GLN A 105 18.25 -4.85 -7.72
N VAL A 106 18.84 -4.51 -6.57
CA VAL A 106 18.81 -3.15 -6.03
C VAL A 106 19.78 -2.27 -6.84
N TYR A 107 19.27 -1.18 -7.38
CA TYR A 107 20.08 -0.21 -8.14
C TYR A 107 21.28 0.30 -7.35
N GLY A 108 22.43 0.42 -8.02
CA GLY A 108 23.67 0.91 -7.41
C GLY A 108 24.34 -0.05 -6.44
N THR A 109 23.91 -1.31 -6.39
CA THR A 109 24.53 -2.37 -5.60
C THR A 109 24.84 -3.61 -6.46
N GLU A 110 25.68 -4.50 -5.95
CA GLU A 110 25.95 -5.79 -6.56
C GLU A 110 25.43 -6.92 -5.65
N ARG A 111 24.84 -7.94 -6.24
CA ARG A 111 24.41 -9.17 -5.56
C ARG A 111 23.40 -8.92 -4.42
N LEU A 112 22.62 -7.86 -4.49
CA LEU A 112 21.55 -7.54 -3.52
C LEU A 112 20.20 -7.51 -4.24
N ARG A 113 19.26 -8.27 -3.75
CA ARG A 113 17.88 -8.30 -4.25
C ARG A 113 16.87 -8.03 -3.13
N VAL A 114 15.72 -7.51 -3.52
CA VAL A 114 14.52 -7.47 -2.68
C VAL A 114 13.48 -8.41 -3.28
N VAL A 115 13.00 -9.37 -2.48
CA VAL A 115 12.13 -10.47 -2.94
C VAL A 115 10.91 -10.59 -2.01
N ASP A 116 10.09 -9.55 -1.96
CA ASP A 116 8.87 -9.50 -1.18
C ASP A 116 7.85 -8.53 -1.79
N SER A 117 6.71 -8.32 -1.14
CA SER A 117 5.64 -7.43 -1.63
C SER A 117 6.04 -5.98 -1.82
N SER A 118 7.14 -5.53 -1.22
CA SER A 118 7.61 -4.14 -1.36
C SER A 118 8.04 -3.77 -2.77
N ILE A 119 8.34 -4.76 -3.63
CA ILE A 119 8.69 -4.52 -5.04
C ILE A 119 7.48 -4.19 -5.92
N MET A 120 6.25 -4.47 -5.48
CA MET A 120 5.06 -4.24 -6.31
C MET A 120 4.92 -2.76 -6.63
N PRO A 121 4.83 -2.37 -7.92
CA PRO A 121 4.69 -0.95 -8.29
C PRO A 121 3.31 -0.39 -7.95
N ASN A 122 2.26 -1.22 -8.00
CA ASN A 122 0.88 -0.85 -7.71
C ASN A 122 0.18 -1.95 -6.90
N MET A 123 -0.90 -1.57 -6.20
CA MET A 123 -1.73 -2.50 -5.45
C MET A 123 -2.44 -3.46 -6.41
N PRO A 124 -2.30 -4.79 -6.22
CA PRO A 124 -3.09 -5.76 -6.97
C PRO A 124 -4.58 -5.68 -6.58
N THR A 125 -5.45 -6.21 -7.44
CA THR A 125 -6.90 -6.19 -7.23
C THR A 125 -7.40 -7.15 -6.14
N SER A 126 -6.50 -7.94 -5.56
CA SER A 126 -6.80 -8.93 -4.52
C SER A 126 -5.81 -8.83 -3.37
N ASN A 127 -5.97 -9.72 -2.38
CA ASN A 127 -5.05 -9.88 -1.27
C ASN A 127 -3.60 -10.08 -1.74
N THR A 128 -2.63 -9.46 -1.05
CA THR A 128 -1.21 -9.50 -1.43
C THR A 128 -0.49 -10.82 -1.14
N ASN A 129 -1.13 -11.78 -0.46
CA ASN A 129 -0.49 -13.05 -0.08
C ASN A 129 -0.05 -13.88 -1.31
N ALA A 130 -0.97 -14.15 -2.23
CA ALA A 130 -0.64 -14.93 -3.42
C ALA A 130 0.43 -14.26 -4.30
N PRO A 131 0.34 -12.96 -4.63
CA PRO A 131 1.43 -12.25 -5.31
C PRO A 131 2.77 -12.31 -4.57
N SER A 132 2.79 -12.25 -3.24
CA SER A 132 4.03 -12.35 -2.46
C SER A 132 4.69 -13.71 -2.60
N ILE A 133 3.90 -14.79 -2.61
CA ILE A 133 4.41 -16.14 -2.88
C ILE A 133 5.00 -16.23 -4.30
N VAL A 134 4.30 -15.69 -5.29
CA VAL A 134 4.80 -15.67 -6.69
C VAL A 134 6.12 -14.90 -6.80
N ILE A 135 6.25 -13.77 -6.12
CA ILE A 135 7.50 -13.00 -6.06
C ILE A 135 8.62 -13.85 -5.44
N GLY A 136 8.34 -14.56 -4.35
CA GLY A 136 9.30 -15.44 -3.70
C GLY A 136 9.79 -16.54 -4.63
N GLU A 137 8.89 -17.27 -5.30
CA GLU A 137 9.21 -18.32 -6.26
C GLU A 137 10.05 -17.78 -7.45
N LYS A 138 9.60 -16.67 -8.05
CA LYS A 138 10.34 -16.04 -9.15
C LYS A 138 11.71 -15.50 -8.73
N GLY A 139 11.80 -14.92 -7.55
CA GLY A 139 13.08 -14.48 -7.01
C GLY A 139 14.06 -15.63 -6.77
N ALA A 140 13.57 -16.76 -6.28
CA ALA A 140 14.38 -17.97 -6.13
C ALA A 140 14.89 -18.48 -7.48
N ASP A 141 14.04 -18.56 -8.49
CA ASP A 141 14.45 -18.94 -9.87
C ASP A 141 15.56 -18.02 -10.39
N MET A 142 15.43 -16.70 -10.22
CA MET A 142 16.41 -15.71 -10.67
C MET A 142 17.76 -15.86 -9.95
N ILE A 143 17.73 -16.15 -8.62
CA ILE A 143 18.94 -16.36 -7.84
C ILE A 143 19.66 -17.63 -8.28
N LEU A 144 18.92 -18.71 -8.50
CA LEU A 144 19.49 -19.98 -8.95
C LEU A 144 20.07 -19.89 -10.38
N ALA A 145 19.48 -19.06 -11.24
CA ALA A 145 19.98 -18.85 -12.60
C ALA A 145 21.30 -18.06 -12.64
N ASP A 146 21.60 -17.26 -11.61
CA ASP A 146 22.81 -16.45 -11.50
C ASP A 146 23.93 -17.15 -10.70
N ALA A 147 23.68 -18.32 -10.12
CA ALA A 147 24.61 -19.09 -9.30
C ALA A 147 25.50 -20.01 -10.16
#